data_949982ae1bcfbe3e7f20953e269fba87
#
_entry.id   949982ae1bcfbe3e7f20953e269fba87
#
_cell.length_a   1.000
_cell.length_b   1.000
_cell.length_c   1.000
_cell.angle_alpha   90.00
_cell.angle_beta   90.00
_cell.angle_gamma   90.00
#
_symmetry.space_group_name_H-M   'P 1'
#
loop_
_entity.id
_entity.type
_entity.pdbx_description
1 polymer ?
#
loop_
_entity_poly.entity_id
_entity_poly.type
_entity_poly.pdbx_seq_one_letter_code
_entity_poly.pdbx_strand_id
1 'polypeptide(L)'
;ATLEIGERTSMGNPAMNNYTAGCGRRFWIVGLEGERHWPPLARAVGHPEWLDDERFARPRERAANASELISMLDGIFATQTLDEWTEVFATEPDFFWAPINSPDDLLADPAFHGSGALIDVPDDVSSTTMVATPVDFHGTPWAARSTAPTIGQHTREVLVAMGRTSAEVDALVAAGTVAEPS
;
A
#
# COMPACT_ATOMS: atom_id res chain seq x y z
N ALA A 1 4.96 -4.04 -24.53
CA ALA A 1 3.51 -4.11 -24.42
C ALA A 1 3.09 -3.17 -23.31
N THR A 2 2.27 -2.19 -23.61
CA THR A 2 1.68 -1.29 -22.62
C THR A 2 0.55 -2.08 -21.96
N LEU A 3 0.57 -2.19 -20.64
CA LEU A 3 -0.51 -2.79 -19.88
C LEU A 3 -1.67 -1.78 -19.90
N GLU A 4 -2.72 -2.06 -20.67
CA GLU A 4 -3.96 -1.29 -20.54
C GLU A 4 -4.67 -1.75 -19.27
N ILE A 5 -4.64 -0.89 -18.25
CA ILE A 5 -5.45 -1.08 -17.06
C ILE A 5 -6.88 -0.65 -17.45
N GLY A 6 -7.81 -1.62 -17.46
CA GLY A 6 -9.22 -1.34 -17.72
C GLY A 6 -9.79 -0.33 -16.72
N GLU A 7 -10.81 0.40 -17.14
CA GLU A 7 -11.50 1.34 -16.24
C GLU A 7 -12.11 0.59 -15.04
N ARG A 8 -12.04 1.19 -13.86
CA ARG A 8 -12.60 0.64 -12.61
C ARG A 8 -14.08 0.26 -12.75
N THR A 9 -14.85 1.07 -13.47
CA THR A 9 -16.28 0.86 -13.74
C THR A 9 -16.58 -0.34 -14.63
N SER A 10 -15.57 -0.87 -15.33
CA SER A 10 -15.69 -2.10 -16.16
C SER A 10 -15.38 -3.38 -15.39
N MET A 11 -15.05 -3.30 -14.09
CA MET A 11 -14.84 -4.49 -13.26
C MET A 11 -16.16 -5.22 -13.04
N GLY A 12 -16.20 -6.51 -13.36
CA GLY A 12 -17.41 -7.32 -13.34
C GLY A 12 -17.97 -7.65 -11.93
N ASN A 13 -17.24 -7.32 -10.86
CA ASN A 13 -17.70 -7.52 -9.48
C ASN A 13 -17.65 -6.22 -8.69
N PRO A 14 -18.79 -5.51 -8.51
CA PRO A 14 -18.88 -4.29 -7.71
C PRO A 14 -18.47 -4.48 -6.24
N ALA A 15 -18.66 -5.68 -5.68
CA ALA A 15 -18.24 -6.01 -4.33
C ALA A 15 -16.72 -6.35 -4.21
N MET A 16 -15.98 -6.35 -5.32
CA MET A 16 -14.54 -6.47 -5.36
C MET A 16 -13.96 -5.24 -6.07
N ASN A 17 -14.02 -4.10 -5.41
CA ASN A 17 -13.66 -2.82 -6.01
C ASN A 17 -13.24 -1.82 -4.93
N ASN A 18 -12.64 -0.71 -5.35
CA ASN A 18 -12.32 0.39 -4.45
C ASN A 18 -13.28 1.57 -4.66
N TYR A 19 -13.57 2.25 -3.57
CA TYR A 19 -14.49 3.38 -3.52
C TYR A 19 -13.87 4.57 -2.79
N THR A 20 -14.49 5.74 -2.93
CA THR A 20 -14.04 6.97 -2.29
C THR A 20 -15.16 7.49 -1.38
N ALA A 21 -14.85 7.66 -0.10
CA ALA A 21 -15.75 8.28 0.87
C ALA A 21 -15.84 9.80 0.67
N GLY A 22 -16.86 10.44 1.24
CA GLY A 22 -17.10 11.87 1.10
C GLY A 22 -15.96 12.78 1.58
N CYS A 23 -15.11 12.29 2.48
CA CYS A 23 -13.89 12.99 2.91
C CYS A 23 -12.69 12.82 1.94
N GLY A 24 -12.85 12.11 0.81
CA GLY A 24 -11.81 11.84 -0.17
C GLY A 24 -10.92 10.63 0.16
N ARG A 25 -11.05 10.00 1.33
CA ARG A 25 -10.33 8.77 1.67
C ARG A 25 -10.88 7.59 0.86
N ARG A 26 -9.97 6.71 0.43
CA ARG A 26 -10.33 5.54 -0.38
C ARG A 26 -10.28 4.27 0.46
N PHE A 27 -11.07 3.29 0.06
CA PHE A 27 -11.11 1.97 0.68
C PHE A 27 -11.43 0.89 -0.33
N TRP A 28 -11.04 -0.35 -0.03
CA TRP A 28 -11.39 -1.54 -0.78
C TRP A 28 -12.57 -2.26 -0.13
N ILE A 29 -13.48 -2.75 -0.95
CA ILE A 29 -14.41 -3.82 -0.59
C ILE A 29 -13.87 -5.12 -1.19
N VAL A 30 -13.85 -6.21 -0.40
CA VAL A 30 -13.22 -7.49 -0.75
C VAL A 30 -14.26 -8.61 -0.71
N GLY A 31 -15.29 -8.48 -1.51
CA GLY A 31 -16.41 -9.43 -1.62
C GLY A 31 -16.15 -10.51 -2.67
N LEU A 32 -15.25 -11.46 -2.40
CA LEU A 32 -14.88 -12.53 -3.33
C LEU A 32 -16.02 -13.55 -3.54
N GLU A 33 -16.76 -13.87 -2.49
CA GLU A 33 -17.87 -14.83 -2.52
C GLU A 33 -19.21 -14.08 -2.72
N GLY A 34 -19.61 -13.91 -3.98
CA GLY A 34 -20.70 -13.02 -4.36
C GLY A 34 -22.04 -13.29 -3.66
N GLU A 35 -22.38 -14.55 -3.36
CA GLU A 35 -23.60 -14.89 -2.65
C GLU A 35 -23.53 -14.56 -1.16
N ARG A 36 -22.36 -14.72 -0.56
CA ARG A 36 -22.14 -14.47 0.88
C ARG A 36 -21.95 -12.98 1.19
N HIS A 37 -21.17 -12.28 0.35
CA HIS A 37 -20.75 -10.90 0.65
C HIS A 37 -21.69 -9.85 0.06
N TRP A 38 -22.58 -10.22 -0.87
CA TRP A 38 -23.54 -9.28 -1.45
C TRP A 38 -24.60 -8.80 -0.45
N PRO A 39 -25.27 -9.70 0.33
CA PRO A 39 -26.27 -9.24 1.28
C PRO A 39 -25.76 -8.27 2.35
N PRO A 40 -24.58 -8.48 2.98
CA PRO A 40 -24.00 -7.51 3.88
C PRO A 40 -23.74 -6.15 3.21
N LEU A 41 -23.23 -6.12 1.98
CA LEU A 41 -23.01 -4.87 1.26
C LEU A 41 -24.32 -4.12 1.02
N ALA A 42 -25.34 -4.81 0.52
CA ALA A 42 -26.65 -4.19 0.23
C ALA A 42 -27.27 -3.57 1.50
N ARG A 43 -27.16 -4.26 2.64
CA ARG A 43 -27.64 -3.74 3.93
C ARG A 43 -26.81 -2.57 4.42
N ALA A 44 -25.48 -2.69 4.38
CA ALA A 44 -24.57 -1.64 4.83
C ALA A 44 -24.77 -0.31 4.08
N VAL A 45 -25.06 -0.37 2.79
CA VAL A 45 -25.35 0.83 1.99
C VAL A 45 -26.81 1.30 2.07
N GLY A 46 -27.65 0.63 2.87
CA GLY A 46 -29.04 1.02 3.11
C GLY A 46 -30.01 0.62 1.99
N HIS A 47 -29.63 -0.33 1.14
CA HIS A 47 -30.42 -0.79 0.00
C HIS A 47 -30.71 -2.31 0.05
N PRO A 48 -31.36 -2.84 1.12
CA PRO A 48 -31.66 -4.26 1.23
C PRO A 48 -32.58 -4.76 0.09
N GLU A 49 -33.37 -3.88 -0.52
CA GLU A 49 -34.26 -4.22 -1.66
C GLU A 49 -33.45 -4.66 -2.90
N TRP A 50 -32.15 -4.37 -3.00
CA TRP A 50 -31.32 -4.86 -4.09
C TRP A 50 -31.12 -6.38 -4.10
N LEU A 51 -31.45 -7.03 -2.98
CA LEU A 51 -31.41 -8.50 -2.89
C LEU A 51 -32.50 -9.17 -3.75
N ASP A 52 -33.61 -8.46 -3.99
CA ASP A 52 -34.74 -8.90 -4.80
C ASP A 52 -34.83 -8.18 -6.16
N ASP A 53 -33.96 -7.20 -6.43
CA ASP A 53 -33.89 -6.48 -7.71
C ASP A 53 -33.36 -7.42 -8.81
N GLU A 54 -34.07 -7.62 -9.88
CA GLU A 54 -33.71 -8.48 -11.01
C GLU A 54 -32.34 -8.12 -11.62
N ARG A 55 -31.90 -6.85 -11.49
CA ARG A 55 -30.59 -6.37 -11.99
C ARG A 55 -29.44 -6.81 -11.09
N PHE A 56 -29.68 -7.03 -9.78
CA PHE A 56 -28.61 -7.18 -8.78
C PHE A 56 -28.74 -8.44 -7.91
N ALA A 57 -29.88 -9.11 -7.92
CA ALA A 57 -30.14 -10.26 -7.06
C ALA A 57 -29.14 -11.41 -7.25
N ARG A 58 -28.70 -11.66 -8.49
CA ARG A 58 -27.80 -12.77 -8.80
C ARG A 58 -26.45 -12.31 -9.32
N PRO A 59 -25.35 -13.09 -9.13
CA PRO A 59 -24.01 -12.69 -9.54
C PRO A 59 -23.86 -12.34 -11.02
N ARG A 60 -24.55 -13.09 -11.90
CA ARG A 60 -24.50 -12.88 -13.34
C ARG A 60 -25.14 -11.55 -13.74
N GLU A 61 -26.28 -11.25 -13.16
CA GLU A 61 -27.02 -10.01 -13.39
C GLU A 61 -26.25 -8.83 -12.81
N ARG A 62 -25.68 -8.96 -11.60
CA ARG A 62 -24.79 -7.95 -11.02
C ARG A 62 -23.58 -7.65 -11.91
N ALA A 63 -22.96 -8.70 -12.47
CA ALA A 63 -21.82 -8.51 -13.36
C ALA A 63 -22.25 -7.83 -14.68
N ALA A 64 -23.41 -8.17 -15.23
CA ALA A 64 -23.96 -7.52 -16.44
C ALA A 64 -24.28 -6.03 -16.22
N ASN A 65 -24.73 -5.67 -15.00
CA ASN A 65 -25.08 -4.30 -14.60
C ASN A 65 -24.01 -3.65 -13.72
N ALA A 66 -22.76 -4.15 -13.75
CA ALA A 66 -21.70 -3.72 -12.84
C ALA A 66 -21.41 -2.22 -12.94
N SER A 67 -21.38 -1.66 -14.13
CA SER A 67 -21.10 -0.23 -14.33
C SER A 67 -22.14 0.67 -13.67
N GLU A 68 -23.43 0.31 -13.80
CA GLU A 68 -24.53 1.02 -13.14
C GLU A 68 -24.40 0.92 -11.63
N LEU A 69 -24.23 -0.30 -11.11
CA LEU A 69 -24.15 -0.55 -9.68
C LEU A 69 -22.92 0.12 -9.04
N ILE A 70 -21.76 0.12 -9.73
CA ILE A 70 -20.57 0.83 -9.28
C ILE A 70 -20.84 2.34 -9.19
N SER A 71 -21.53 2.90 -10.17
CA SER A 71 -21.87 4.34 -10.16
C SER A 71 -22.84 4.70 -9.03
N MET A 72 -23.81 3.82 -8.74
CA MET A 72 -24.71 4.00 -7.59
C MET A 72 -23.94 3.93 -6.26
N LEU A 73 -23.06 2.94 -6.10
CA LEU A 73 -22.21 2.80 -4.91
C LEU A 73 -21.26 3.99 -4.73
N ASP A 74 -20.69 4.52 -5.81
CA ASP A 74 -19.87 5.73 -5.75
C ASP A 74 -20.66 6.92 -5.18
N GLY A 75 -21.90 7.10 -5.65
CA GLY A 75 -22.78 8.15 -5.14
C GLY A 75 -23.11 7.97 -3.66
N ILE A 76 -23.38 6.75 -3.24
CA ILE A 76 -23.69 6.43 -1.84
C ILE A 76 -22.47 6.64 -0.95
N PHE A 77 -21.32 6.09 -1.30
CA PHE A 77 -20.10 6.22 -0.49
C PHE A 77 -19.58 7.65 -0.39
N ALA A 78 -19.87 8.50 -1.36
CA ALA A 78 -19.55 9.93 -1.30
C ALA A 78 -20.41 10.71 -0.29
N THR A 79 -21.44 10.13 0.30
CA THR A 79 -22.37 10.84 1.22
C THR A 79 -21.83 10.99 2.63
N GLN A 80 -20.90 10.13 3.07
CA GLN A 80 -20.38 10.08 4.44
C GLN A 80 -18.85 10.00 4.43
N THR A 81 -18.22 10.34 5.55
CA THR A 81 -16.79 10.17 5.77
C THR A 81 -16.44 8.68 5.92
N LEU A 82 -15.15 8.34 5.77
CA LEU A 82 -14.70 6.96 5.97
C LEU A 82 -14.90 6.48 7.42
N ASP A 83 -14.78 7.38 8.38
CA ASP A 83 -14.97 7.06 9.80
C ASP A 83 -16.45 6.71 10.07
N GLU A 84 -17.38 7.48 9.52
CA GLU A 84 -18.82 7.15 9.60
C GLU A 84 -19.14 5.83 8.89
N TRP A 85 -18.55 5.56 7.73
CA TRP A 85 -18.68 4.27 7.05
C TRP A 85 -18.09 3.12 7.87
N THR A 86 -17.00 3.33 8.60
CA THR A 86 -16.42 2.32 9.50
C THR A 86 -17.42 1.85 10.56
N GLU A 87 -18.16 2.79 11.16
CA GLU A 87 -19.22 2.47 12.12
C GLU A 87 -20.36 1.64 11.47
N VAL A 88 -20.75 2.01 10.26
CA VAL A 88 -21.77 1.25 9.50
C VAL A 88 -21.26 -0.15 9.16
N PHE A 89 -20.05 -0.28 8.66
CA PHE A 89 -19.47 -1.58 8.28
C PHE A 89 -19.27 -2.50 9.47
N ALA A 90 -19.01 -1.96 10.66
CA ALA A 90 -18.90 -2.73 11.90
C ALA A 90 -20.22 -3.45 12.28
N THR A 91 -21.36 -3.02 11.76
CA THR A 91 -22.65 -3.67 12.00
C THR A 91 -22.86 -4.95 11.17
N GLU A 92 -22.02 -5.18 10.15
CA GLU A 92 -22.10 -6.28 9.21
C GLU A 92 -20.84 -7.16 9.28
N PRO A 93 -20.81 -8.21 10.12
CA PRO A 93 -19.61 -9.01 10.39
C PRO A 93 -19.05 -9.75 9.18
N ASP A 94 -19.87 -10.02 8.17
CA ASP A 94 -19.46 -10.63 6.89
C ASP A 94 -19.17 -9.59 5.78
N PHE A 95 -19.05 -8.31 6.15
CA PHE A 95 -18.65 -7.26 5.22
C PHE A 95 -17.13 -7.03 5.31
N PHE A 96 -16.41 -7.48 4.31
CA PHE A 96 -14.95 -7.35 4.26
C PHE A 96 -14.52 -6.11 3.49
N TRP A 97 -13.81 -5.25 4.19
CA TRP A 97 -13.28 -4.00 3.64
C TRP A 97 -11.95 -3.64 4.31
N ALA A 98 -11.21 -2.74 3.69
CA ALA A 98 -10.00 -2.16 4.29
C ALA A 98 -9.76 -0.74 3.76
N PRO A 99 -9.28 0.20 4.58
CA PRO A 99 -8.86 1.51 4.11
C PRO A 99 -7.65 1.37 3.17
N ILE A 100 -7.53 2.29 2.21
CA ILE A 100 -6.30 2.47 1.44
C ILE A 100 -5.49 3.53 2.19
N ASN A 101 -4.51 3.07 2.95
CA ASN A 101 -3.67 3.92 3.78
C ASN A 101 -2.66 4.69 2.93
N SER A 102 -2.44 5.95 3.28
CA SER A 102 -1.31 6.74 2.82
C SER A 102 -0.03 6.36 3.57
N PRO A 103 1.15 6.78 3.11
CA PRO A 103 2.38 6.63 3.88
C PRO A 103 2.28 7.26 5.30
N ASP A 104 1.62 8.39 5.43
CA ASP A 104 1.43 9.07 6.71
C ASP A 104 0.53 8.26 7.65
N ASP A 105 -0.53 7.63 7.12
CA ASP A 105 -1.38 6.72 7.90
C ASP A 105 -0.56 5.52 8.42
N LEU A 106 0.32 4.95 7.60
CA LEU A 106 1.20 3.84 8.00
C LEU A 106 2.20 4.26 9.06
N LEU A 107 2.78 5.47 8.95
CA LEU A 107 3.70 6.01 9.94
C LEU A 107 3.02 6.29 11.28
N ALA A 108 1.71 6.50 11.29
CA ALA A 108 0.91 6.71 12.50
C ALA A 108 0.33 5.40 13.08
N ASP A 109 0.36 4.28 12.34
CA ASP A 109 -0.28 3.02 12.72
C ASP A 109 0.57 2.22 13.73
N PRO A 110 0.12 2.04 14.99
CA PRO A 110 0.84 1.23 15.97
C PRO A 110 1.06 -0.23 15.55
N ALA A 111 0.14 -0.81 14.76
CA ALA A 111 0.28 -2.18 14.26
C ALA A 111 1.39 -2.29 13.22
N PHE A 112 1.56 -1.25 12.38
CA PHE A 112 2.65 -1.18 11.41
C PHE A 112 4.00 -1.07 12.12
N HIS A 113 4.11 -0.23 13.16
CA HIS A 113 5.31 -0.15 14.01
C HIS A 113 5.58 -1.49 14.73
N GLY A 114 4.55 -2.10 15.32
CA GLY A 114 4.66 -3.37 16.04
C GLY A 114 5.03 -4.56 15.15
N SER A 115 4.80 -4.48 13.85
CA SER A 115 5.17 -5.53 12.89
C SER A 115 6.67 -5.59 12.58
N GLY A 116 7.46 -4.59 12.99
CA GLY A 116 8.88 -4.45 12.62
C GLY A 116 9.09 -3.98 11.17
N ALA A 117 8.04 -3.48 10.52
CA ALA A 117 8.12 -2.96 9.15
C ALA A 117 8.89 -1.64 9.05
N LEU A 118 9.06 -0.93 10.16
CA LEU A 118 9.89 0.26 10.28
C LEU A 118 11.08 -0.02 11.20
N ILE A 119 12.22 0.56 10.84
CA ILE A 119 13.47 0.45 11.59
C ILE A 119 14.15 1.79 11.62
N ASP A 120 14.88 2.05 12.69
CA ASP A 120 15.75 3.20 12.78
C ASP A 120 17.16 2.81 12.34
N VAL A 121 17.61 3.43 11.27
CA VAL A 121 18.93 3.23 10.68
C VAL A 121 19.84 4.35 11.15
N PRO A 122 20.95 4.04 11.85
CA PRO A 122 21.87 5.05 12.31
C PRO A 122 22.52 5.81 11.13
N ASP A 123 22.67 7.10 11.29
CA ASP A 123 23.50 7.96 10.45
C ASP A 123 24.56 8.68 11.32
N ASP A 124 25.38 9.54 10.71
CA ASP A 124 26.50 10.19 11.40
C ASP A 124 26.06 11.19 12.49
N VAL A 125 24.80 11.60 12.52
CA VAL A 125 24.27 12.65 13.42
C VAL A 125 23.11 12.14 14.28
N SER A 126 22.27 11.26 13.72
CA SER A 126 21.01 10.81 14.32
C SER A 126 20.64 9.41 13.86
N SER A 127 19.35 9.17 13.68
CA SER A 127 18.84 8.00 12.98
C SER A 127 17.73 8.41 11.99
N THR A 128 17.61 7.66 10.92
CA THR A 128 16.55 7.85 9.92
C THR A 128 15.63 6.63 9.95
N THR A 129 14.33 6.85 10.13
CA THR A 129 13.34 5.76 10.05
C THR A 129 13.19 5.33 8.59
N MET A 130 13.38 4.04 8.34
CA MET A 130 13.29 3.44 7.01
C MET A 130 12.39 2.21 7.04
N VAL A 131 11.92 1.79 5.86
CA VAL A 131 11.20 0.52 5.71
C VAL A 131 12.20 -0.63 5.84
N ALA A 132 11.86 -1.61 6.70
CA ALA A 132 12.65 -2.82 6.90
C ALA A 132 12.66 -3.70 5.63
N THR A 133 13.58 -4.66 5.59
CA THR A 133 13.50 -5.71 4.56
C THR A 133 12.20 -6.50 4.71
N PRO A 134 11.48 -6.81 3.62
CA PRO A 134 10.24 -7.58 3.68
C PRO A 134 10.48 -9.09 3.88
N VAL A 135 11.73 -9.52 4.04
CA VAL A 135 12.11 -10.94 4.16
C VAL A 135 12.96 -11.16 5.39
N ASP A 136 12.52 -12.10 6.22
CA ASP A 136 13.31 -12.61 7.34
C ASP A 136 14.04 -13.88 6.95
N PHE A 137 15.36 -13.92 7.20
CA PHE A 137 16.19 -15.10 6.98
C PHE A 137 16.35 -15.87 8.27
N HIS A 138 15.83 -17.11 8.30
CA HIS A 138 15.96 -17.97 9.47
C HIS A 138 17.45 -18.23 9.81
N GLY A 139 17.83 -17.96 11.06
CA GLY A 139 19.20 -18.15 11.55
C GLY A 139 20.20 -17.06 11.13
N THR A 140 19.76 -16.03 10.39
CA THR A 140 20.61 -14.88 10.03
C THR A 140 19.94 -13.60 10.52
N PRO A 141 20.22 -13.15 11.74
CA PRO A 141 19.65 -11.92 12.26
C PRO A 141 19.98 -10.74 11.32
N TRP A 142 18.96 -10.00 10.96
CA TRP A 142 19.13 -8.81 10.17
C TRP A 142 19.23 -7.58 11.08
N ALA A 143 20.11 -6.64 10.73
CA ALA A 143 20.23 -5.35 11.39
C ALA A 143 20.57 -4.27 10.38
N ALA A 144 20.00 -3.10 10.56
CA ALA A 144 20.40 -1.91 9.81
C ALA A 144 21.81 -1.50 10.20
N ARG A 145 22.68 -1.26 9.21
CA ARG A 145 24.09 -0.91 9.44
C ARG A 145 24.35 0.57 9.21
N SER A 146 23.78 1.14 8.16
CA SER A 146 23.95 2.53 7.78
C SER A 146 22.85 2.95 6.81
N THR A 147 22.66 4.26 6.65
CA THR A 147 21.89 4.84 5.55
C THR A 147 22.58 4.61 4.20
N ALA A 148 21.91 5.00 3.10
CA ALA A 148 22.53 4.95 1.78
C ALA A 148 23.79 5.85 1.75
N PRO A 149 24.93 5.36 1.21
CA PRO A 149 26.15 6.14 1.17
C PRO A 149 26.03 7.33 0.22
N THR A 150 26.70 8.42 0.55
CA THR A 150 26.88 9.52 -0.37
C THR A 150 27.87 9.14 -1.49
N ILE A 151 27.83 9.89 -2.59
CA ILE A 151 28.74 9.63 -3.73
C ILE A 151 30.21 9.74 -3.25
N GLY A 152 30.96 8.67 -3.48
CA GLY A 152 32.37 8.61 -3.11
C GLY A 152 32.66 8.21 -1.67
N GLN A 153 31.68 8.06 -0.79
CA GLN A 153 31.87 7.81 0.66
C GLN A 153 32.79 6.63 0.96
N HIS A 154 32.73 5.57 0.17
CA HIS A 154 33.51 4.35 0.37
C HIS A 154 34.63 4.17 -0.66
N THR A 155 34.96 5.20 -1.47
CA THR A 155 35.93 5.10 -2.56
C THR A 155 37.29 4.58 -2.06
N ARG A 156 37.84 5.17 -1.02
CA ARG A 156 39.13 4.76 -0.44
C ARG A 156 39.09 3.36 0.12
N GLU A 157 38.09 3.06 0.92
CA GLU A 157 37.89 1.74 1.54
C GLU A 157 37.83 0.63 0.48
N VAL A 158 37.03 0.82 -0.56
CA VAL A 158 36.91 -0.17 -1.65
C VAL A 158 38.21 -0.35 -2.41
N LEU A 159 38.89 0.73 -2.77
CA LEU A 159 40.16 0.64 -3.51
C LEU A 159 41.29 -0.01 -2.68
N VAL A 160 41.38 0.28 -1.38
CA VAL A 160 42.31 -0.39 -0.48
C VAL A 160 41.96 -1.86 -0.31
N ALA A 161 40.68 -2.21 -0.16
CA ALA A 161 40.23 -3.61 -0.10
C ALA A 161 40.56 -4.38 -1.38
N MET A 162 40.62 -3.70 -2.54
CA MET A 162 41.02 -4.26 -3.83
C MET A 162 42.55 -4.35 -3.98
N GLY A 163 43.34 -4.01 -2.93
CA GLY A 163 44.79 -4.12 -2.90
C GLY A 163 45.55 -2.89 -3.39
N ARG A 164 44.91 -1.73 -3.55
CA ARG A 164 45.61 -0.47 -3.84
C ARG A 164 46.22 0.07 -2.58
N THR A 165 47.41 0.66 -2.72
CA THR A 165 48.05 1.41 -1.64
C THR A 165 47.38 2.77 -1.48
N SER A 166 47.50 3.38 -0.30
CA SER A 166 46.99 4.74 -0.05
C SER A 166 47.55 5.77 -1.03
N ALA A 167 48.82 5.65 -1.37
CA ALA A 167 49.49 6.54 -2.33
C ALA A 167 48.91 6.42 -3.76
N GLU A 168 48.56 5.20 -4.19
CA GLU A 168 47.86 5.00 -5.48
C GLU A 168 46.47 5.59 -5.48
N VAL A 169 45.72 5.47 -4.36
CA VAL A 169 44.40 6.09 -4.20
C VAL A 169 44.52 7.61 -4.26
N ASP A 170 45.47 8.20 -3.53
CA ASP A 170 45.74 9.64 -3.55
C ASP A 170 46.04 10.15 -4.97
N ALA A 171 46.83 9.39 -5.73
CA ALA A 171 47.10 9.72 -7.14
C ALA A 171 45.87 9.67 -8.02
N LEU A 172 44.97 8.70 -7.81
CA LEU A 172 43.71 8.59 -8.56
C LEU A 172 42.73 9.73 -8.22
N VAL A 173 42.69 10.15 -6.95
CA VAL A 173 41.89 11.31 -6.53
C VAL A 173 42.45 12.59 -7.13
N ALA A 174 43.79 12.80 -7.06
CA ALA A 174 44.47 13.97 -7.62
C ALA A 174 44.30 14.06 -9.14
N ALA A 175 44.22 12.93 -9.83
CA ALA A 175 43.98 12.85 -11.28
C ALA A 175 42.51 13.04 -11.65
N GLY A 176 41.57 13.14 -10.67
CA GLY A 176 40.16 13.22 -10.93
C GLY A 176 39.51 11.94 -11.48
N THR A 177 40.22 10.80 -11.42
CA THR A 177 39.73 9.50 -11.90
C THR A 177 38.66 8.95 -10.97
N VAL A 178 38.78 9.21 -9.67
CA VAL A 178 37.83 8.87 -8.61
C VAL A 178 37.62 10.10 -7.73
N ALA A 179 36.47 10.12 -7.00
CA ALA A 179 36.20 11.17 -6.04
C ALA A 179 36.03 10.58 -4.63
N GLU A 180 36.37 11.35 -3.62
CA GLU A 180 35.98 11.13 -2.23
C GLU A 180 34.92 12.17 -1.85
N PRO A 181 34.16 11.94 -0.76
CA PRO A 181 33.14 12.91 -0.31
C PRO A 181 33.87 14.25 0.04
N SER A 182 33.22 15.34 -0.34
CA SER A 182 33.64 16.69 0.00
C SER A 182 33.35 17.06 1.43
#